data_9c1dd20c709eb8fd259087db8f5a8734
#
_entry.id   9c1dd20c709eb8fd259087db8f5a8734
#
_cell.length_a   1.000
_cell.length_b   1.000
_cell.length_c   1.000
_cell.angle_alpha   90.00
_cell.angle_beta   90.00
_cell.angle_gamma   90.00
#
_symmetry.space_group_name_H-M   'P 1'
#
loop_
_entity.id
_entity.type
_entity.pdbx_description
1 polymer ?
#
loop_
_entity_poly.entity_id
_entity_poly.type
_entity_poly.pdbx_seq_one_letter_code
_entity_poly.pdbx_strand_id
1 'polypeptide(L)'
;MIFKLGNSIKKAGYHKTKLACYMGFITQAIAANFAPLLFLKFHSDYHISLGNIALISTFFFFTQLLVDLFCAKFVDHIGYRVCIVTSEIFSALGLLGLAFLPDFLPNPFIGIICSVIVYAIGSGLIEVLCSPIIEACPFENKEATMSLLHSFYCWGAVGTILISSLFFLIFGIDNWKWLAVIWAIIPAVNTYNFMTCPIEPLVDNGSGMGIKNLFSRPFFWVAICLMTCSGASELAMAQWASAYAEAALGLSKALGDLAGPCMFAVTMGISRIIFGKYGEQLDLMKFMSGSGILCVVCYLLAALSSSPIIGLIGCIACGFSVGIMWPGTISISSKTFPTGGTAMFSLLAMAGDLGGSIGPGIVGRITQNAGNNIRIGMGFGLIFPVILLFMLFLLYRKKSTQPQISKH
;
A
#
# COMPACT_ATOMS: atom_id res chain seq x y z
N MET A 1 -10.38 -16.09 38.88
CA MET A 1 -10.87 -14.73 38.59
C MET A 1 -9.75 -13.76 38.17
N ILE A 2 -8.62 -13.75 38.85
CA ILE A 2 -7.44 -12.87 38.53
C ILE A 2 -6.85 -13.17 37.15
N PHE A 3 -6.75 -14.44 36.73
CA PHE A 3 -6.23 -14.83 35.43
C PHE A 3 -7.15 -14.39 34.24
N LYS A 4 -8.47 -14.37 34.44
CA LYS A 4 -9.42 -13.84 33.43
C LYS A 4 -9.36 -12.32 33.32
N LEU A 5 -9.12 -11.60 34.44
CA LEU A 5 -8.95 -10.15 34.43
C LEU A 5 -7.63 -9.75 33.74
N GLY A 6 -6.52 -10.46 34.02
CA GLY A 6 -5.24 -10.21 33.35
C GLY A 6 -5.29 -10.41 31.83
N ASN A 7 -5.98 -11.45 31.36
CA ASN A 7 -6.19 -11.69 29.93
C ASN A 7 -7.13 -10.64 29.28
N SER A 8 -8.13 -10.14 30.00
CA SER A 8 -9.03 -9.09 29.52
C SER A 8 -8.31 -7.75 29.36
N ILE A 9 -7.45 -7.40 30.34
CA ILE A 9 -6.64 -6.16 30.30
C ILE A 9 -5.59 -6.24 29.17
N LYS A 10 -4.93 -7.38 28.99
CA LYS A 10 -4.03 -7.60 27.84
C LYS A 10 -4.78 -7.50 26.50
N LYS A 11 -5.94 -8.14 26.35
CA LYS A 11 -6.77 -8.03 25.14
C LYS A 11 -7.17 -6.58 24.83
N ALA A 12 -7.52 -5.79 25.84
CA ALA A 12 -7.84 -4.36 25.68
C ALA A 12 -6.63 -3.53 25.22
N GLY A 13 -5.42 -3.86 25.71
CA GLY A 13 -4.19 -3.20 25.27
C GLY A 13 -3.89 -3.40 23.79
N TYR A 14 -4.02 -4.61 23.26
CA TYR A 14 -3.78 -4.90 21.85
C TYR A 14 -4.82 -4.29 20.91
N HIS A 15 -6.02 -3.97 21.40
CA HIS A 15 -6.98 -3.18 20.62
C HIS A 15 -6.43 -1.77 20.32
N LYS A 16 -5.72 -1.17 21.28
CA LYS A 16 -5.04 0.12 21.08
C LYS A 16 -3.92 0.01 20.04
N THR A 17 -3.14 -1.07 20.07
CA THR A 17 -2.11 -1.36 19.06
C THR A 17 -2.73 -1.47 17.67
N LYS A 18 -3.84 -2.21 17.55
CA LYS A 18 -4.58 -2.34 16.30
C LYS A 18 -5.03 -0.99 15.75
N LEU A 19 -5.61 -0.13 16.60
CA LEU A 19 -6.05 1.20 16.19
C LEU A 19 -4.86 2.09 15.79
N ALA A 20 -3.74 2.01 16.51
CA ALA A 20 -2.52 2.74 16.14
C ALA A 20 -1.99 2.32 14.77
N CYS A 21 -1.98 1.01 14.46
CA CYS A 21 -1.59 0.52 13.14
C CYS A 21 -2.58 0.97 12.04
N TYR A 22 -3.88 1.02 12.31
CA TYR A 22 -4.88 1.55 11.37
C TYR A 22 -4.65 3.03 11.08
N MET A 23 -4.37 3.84 12.11
CA MET A 23 -4.00 5.25 11.93
C MET A 23 -2.67 5.39 11.19
N GLY A 24 -1.71 4.50 11.42
CA GLY A 24 -0.45 4.44 10.66
C GLY A 24 -0.70 4.29 9.16
N PHE A 25 -1.55 3.36 8.74
CA PHE A 25 -1.90 3.21 7.32
C PHE A 25 -2.66 4.43 6.75
N ILE A 26 -3.43 5.15 7.56
CA ILE A 26 -4.01 6.46 7.16
C ILE A 26 -2.87 7.48 6.98
N THR A 27 -1.90 7.55 7.90
CA THR A 27 -0.71 8.41 7.76
C THR A 27 0.05 8.10 6.46
N GLN A 28 0.30 6.84 6.17
CA GLN A 28 0.93 6.40 4.93
C GLN A 28 0.13 6.86 3.69
N ALA A 29 -1.18 6.70 3.72
CA ALA A 29 -2.04 7.14 2.62
C ALA A 29 -2.01 8.66 2.40
N ILE A 30 -1.98 9.46 3.47
CA ILE A 30 -1.81 10.91 3.39
C ILE A 30 -0.46 11.24 2.72
N ALA A 31 0.63 10.63 3.18
CA ALA A 31 1.97 10.84 2.66
C ALA A 31 2.06 10.53 1.15
N ALA A 32 1.42 9.45 0.70
CA ALA A 32 1.44 9.04 -0.70
C ALA A 32 0.53 9.89 -1.61
N ASN A 33 -0.60 10.40 -1.11
CA ASN A 33 -1.65 10.98 -1.95
C ASN A 33 -1.78 12.51 -1.85
N PHE A 34 -1.25 13.16 -0.80
CA PHE A 34 -1.46 14.60 -0.62
C PHE A 34 -0.64 15.45 -1.57
N ALA A 35 0.69 15.23 -1.69
CA ALA A 35 1.54 16.04 -2.58
C ALA A 35 1.13 15.96 -4.06
N PRO A 36 0.69 14.82 -4.63
CA PRO A 36 0.19 14.74 -5.99
C PRO A 36 -0.96 15.70 -6.29
N LEU A 37 -1.85 15.99 -5.32
CA LEU A 37 -2.95 16.95 -5.49
C LEU A 37 -2.45 18.38 -5.69
N LEU A 38 -1.22 18.66 -5.28
CA LEU A 38 -0.61 20.00 -5.30
C LEU A 38 0.37 20.20 -6.46
N PHE A 39 0.59 19.21 -7.33
CA PHE A 39 1.60 19.29 -8.39
C PHE A 39 1.44 20.49 -9.32
N LEU A 40 0.20 20.76 -9.76
CA LEU A 40 -0.07 21.94 -10.60
C LEU A 40 0.08 23.25 -9.82
N LYS A 41 -0.23 23.24 -8.52
CA LYS A 41 -0.03 24.38 -7.64
C LYS A 41 1.46 24.68 -7.45
N PHE A 42 2.28 23.66 -7.24
CA PHE A 42 3.74 23.81 -7.17
C PHE A 42 4.34 24.33 -8.49
N HIS A 43 3.79 23.85 -9.63
CA HIS A 43 4.20 24.36 -10.93
C HIS A 43 3.88 25.85 -11.10
N SER A 44 2.66 26.28 -10.74
CA SER A 44 2.23 27.68 -10.89
C SER A 44 2.91 28.64 -9.91
N ASP A 45 2.98 28.30 -8.63
CA ASP A 45 3.42 29.22 -7.58
C ASP A 45 4.94 29.34 -7.48
N TYR A 46 5.63 28.21 -7.63
CA TYR A 46 7.08 28.15 -7.49
C TYR A 46 7.82 28.04 -8.83
N HIS A 47 7.10 28.12 -9.95
CA HIS A 47 7.66 28.01 -11.30
C HIS A 47 8.53 26.76 -11.52
N ILE A 48 8.17 25.65 -10.82
CA ILE A 48 8.87 24.37 -10.92
C ILE A 48 8.48 23.70 -12.24
N SER A 49 9.46 23.27 -13.04
CA SER A 49 9.18 22.60 -14.32
C SER A 49 8.42 21.29 -14.12
N LEU A 50 7.58 20.88 -15.07
CA LEU A 50 6.83 19.63 -15.01
C LEU A 50 7.74 18.40 -14.88
N GLY A 51 8.96 18.46 -15.45
CA GLY A 51 9.97 17.42 -15.27
C GLY A 51 10.42 17.28 -13.81
N ASN A 52 10.63 18.40 -13.12
CA ASN A 52 10.99 18.41 -11.70
C ASN A 52 9.79 17.99 -10.82
N ILE A 53 8.57 18.36 -11.19
CA ILE A 53 7.36 17.88 -10.50
C ILE A 53 7.29 16.35 -10.49
N ALA A 54 7.57 15.71 -11.63
CA ALA A 54 7.60 14.25 -11.73
C ALA A 54 8.66 13.60 -10.80
N LEU A 55 9.77 14.29 -10.53
CA LEU A 55 10.81 13.82 -9.61
C LEU A 55 10.31 13.74 -8.15
N ILE A 56 9.27 14.49 -7.76
CA ILE A 56 8.72 14.45 -6.41
C ILE A 56 8.25 13.02 -6.08
N SER A 57 7.45 12.42 -6.97
CA SER A 57 7.02 11.02 -6.80
C SER A 57 8.20 10.04 -6.89
N THR A 58 9.17 10.30 -7.77
CA THR A 58 10.37 9.45 -7.89
C THR A 58 11.17 9.42 -6.58
N PHE A 59 11.41 10.57 -5.95
CA PHE A 59 12.10 10.64 -4.66
C PHE A 59 11.30 9.97 -3.54
N PHE A 60 9.97 10.10 -3.56
CA PHE A 60 9.11 9.43 -2.60
C PHE A 60 9.29 7.91 -2.65
N PHE A 61 9.05 7.29 -3.80
CA PHE A 61 9.14 5.83 -3.96
C PHE A 61 10.58 5.31 -3.82
N PHE A 62 11.57 6.05 -4.33
CA PHE A 62 12.97 5.67 -4.15
C PHE A 62 13.38 5.66 -2.68
N THR A 63 12.90 6.64 -1.90
CA THR A 63 13.14 6.68 -0.45
C THR A 63 12.48 5.50 0.25
N GLN A 64 11.24 5.14 -0.11
CA GLN A 64 10.57 3.95 0.46
C GLN A 64 11.37 2.69 0.17
N LEU A 65 11.83 2.48 -1.05
CA LEU A 65 12.67 1.33 -1.42
C LEU A 65 13.95 1.24 -0.55
N LEU A 66 14.61 2.37 -0.28
CA LEU A 66 15.79 2.40 0.60
C LEU A 66 15.41 2.08 2.05
N VAL A 67 14.26 2.54 2.52
CA VAL A 67 13.73 2.22 3.85
C VAL A 67 13.42 0.75 3.98
N ASP A 68 12.84 0.11 2.98
CA ASP A 68 12.57 -1.33 2.97
C ASP A 68 13.86 -2.14 3.14
N LEU A 69 14.90 -1.78 2.37
CA LEU A 69 16.22 -2.42 2.51
C LEU A 69 16.83 -2.19 3.90
N PHE A 70 16.67 -1.00 4.46
CA PHE A 70 17.11 -0.69 5.82
C PHE A 70 16.35 -1.55 6.84
N CYS A 71 15.03 -1.62 6.74
CA CYS A 71 14.18 -2.38 7.64
C CYS A 71 14.52 -3.87 7.63
N ALA A 72 14.77 -4.44 6.45
CA ALA A 72 15.13 -5.85 6.30
C ALA A 72 16.35 -6.26 7.14
N LYS A 73 17.23 -5.31 7.47
CA LYS A 73 18.48 -5.59 8.17
C LYS A 73 18.52 -5.06 9.60
N PHE A 74 17.91 -3.92 9.88
CA PHE A 74 18.21 -3.18 11.10
C PHE A 74 17.05 -3.13 12.11
N VAL A 75 15.80 -3.26 11.70
CA VAL A 75 14.65 -3.08 12.59
C VAL A 75 14.62 -4.07 13.75
N ASP A 76 14.94 -5.34 13.51
CA ASP A 76 14.94 -6.36 14.56
C ASP A 76 16.02 -6.08 15.64
N HIS A 77 17.04 -5.28 15.32
CA HIS A 77 18.08 -4.85 16.27
C HIS A 77 17.73 -3.54 16.98
N ILE A 78 17.11 -2.58 16.27
CA ILE A 78 16.72 -1.26 16.82
C ILE A 78 15.48 -1.41 17.71
N GLY A 79 14.56 -2.29 17.33
CA GLY A 79 13.29 -2.55 18.00
C GLY A 79 12.10 -1.82 17.34
N TYR A 80 10.98 -2.53 17.27
CA TYR A 80 9.76 -2.08 16.60
C TYR A 80 9.23 -0.75 17.13
N ARG A 81 9.22 -0.57 18.48
CA ARG A 81 8.69 0.65 19.10
C ARG A 81 9.46 1.90 18.66
N VAL A 82 10.79 1.84 18.68
CA VAL A 82 11.62 2.98 18.30
C VAL A 82 11.36 3.32 16.83
N CYS A 83 11.37 2.32 15.95
CA CYS A 83 11.18 2.53 14.51
C CYS A 83 9.78 3.07 14.18
N ILE A 84 8.70 2.52 14.78
CA ILE A 84 7.33 2.94 14.46
C ILE A 84 6.99 4.32 15.07
N VAL A 85 7.53 4.67 16.22
CA VAL A 85 7.41 6.02 16.80
C VAL A 85 8.16 7.02 15.93
N THR A 86 9.38 6.69 15.49
CA THR A 86 10.18 7.53 14.59
C THR A 86 9.46 7.73 13.25
N SER A 87 8.76 6.72 12.72
CA SER A 87 8.03 6.84 11.47
C SER A 87 6.94 7.91 11.51
N GLU A 88 6.16 7.95 12.59
CA GLU A 88 5.09 8.93 12.75
C GLU A 88 5.66 10.35 12.97
N ILE A 89 6.76 10.46 13.72
CA ILE A 89 7.46 11.74 13.89
C ILE A 89 7.96 12.26 12.54
N PHE A 90 8.59 11.41 11.72
CA PHE A 90 9.09 11.82 10.41
C PHE A 90 7.94 12.16 9.46
N SER A 91 6.84 11.42 9.50
CA SER A 91 5.64 11.75 8.72
C SER A 91 5.08 13.13 9.12
N ALA A 92 4.97 13.42 10.41
CA ALA A 92 4.50 14.72 10.90
C ALA A 92 5.46 15.85 10.50
N LEU A 93 6.77 15.67 10.74
CA LEU A 93 7.78 16.68 10.42
C LEU A 93 7.89 16.93 8.92
N GLY A 94 7.77 15.89 8.09
CA GLY A 94 7.81 16.03 6.65
C GLY A 94 6.59 16.77 6.10
N LEU A 95 5.37 16.52 6.64
CA LEU A 95 4.17 17.26 6.26
C LEU A 95 4.24 18.73 6.71
N LEU A 96 4.75 19.00 7.91
CA LEU A 96 5.02 20.37 8.36
C LEU A 96 6.12 21.03 7.52
N GLY A 97 7.19 20.28 7.20
CA GLY A 97 8.24 20.73 6.29
C GLY A 97 7.69 21.15 4.94
N LEU A 98 6.76 20.35 4.37
CA LEU A 98 6.12 20.68 3.09
C LEU A 98 5.38 22.01 3.15
N ALA A 99 4.76 22.36 4.28
CA ALA A 99 4.06 23.64 4.45
C ALA A 99 5.01 24.85 4.53
N PHE A 100 6.23 24.67 5.06
CA PHE A 100 7.11 25.81 5.40
C PHE A 100 8.42 25.84 4.62
N LEU A 101 9.11 24.72 4.39
CA LEU A 101 10.45 24.70 3.78
C LEU A 101 10.53 25.30 2.36
N PRO A 102 9.50 25.17 1.49
CA PRO A 102 9.55 25.80 0.18
C PRO A 102 9.69 27.32 0.21
N ASP A 103 9.19 27.97 1.27
CA ASP A 103 9.30 29.42 1.40
C ASP A 103 10.57 29.85 2.14
N PHE A 104 11.14 28.98 3.00
CA PHE A 104 12.33 29.30 3.77
C PHE A 104 13.63 29.07 2.98
N LEU A 105 13.63 28.15 2.03
CA LEU A 105 14.81 27.81 1.28
C LEU A 105 14.94 28.68 0.01
N PRO A 106 16.16 29.04 -0.41
CA PRO A 106 16.38 29.81 -1.64
C PRO A 106 15.82 29.16 -2.90
N ASN A 107 15.70 27.81 -2.89
CA ASN A 107 15.09 27.05 -3.96
C ASN A 107 13.88 26.25 -3.39
N PRO A 108 12.64 26.64 -3.72
CA PRO A 108 11.43 25.99 -3.24
C PRO A 108 11.37 24.48 -3.57
N PHE A 109 11.89 24.08 -4.73
CA PHE A 109 11.92 22.69 -5.14
C PHE A 109 12.75 21.83 -4.18
N ILE A 110 13.88 22.33 -3.69
CA ILE A 110 14.70 21.63 -2.69
C ILE A 110 13.90 21.47 -1.38
N GLY A 111 13.17 22.52 -0.98
CA GLY A 111 12.30 22.46 0.21
C GLY A 111 11.23 21.37 0.11
N ILE A 112 10.58 21.26 -1.05
CA ILE A 112 9.61 20.21 -1.33
C ILE A 112 10.26 18.84 -1.27
N ILE A 113 11.38 18.62 -1.97
CA ILE A 113 12.08 17.34 -2.01
C ILE A 113 12.57 16.90 -0.62
N CYS A 114 13.17 17.80 0.17
CA CYS A 114 13.59 17.49 1.54
C CYS A 114 12.39 17.05 2.40
N SER A 115 11.28 17.77 2.30
CA SER A 115 10.04 17.43 3.03
C SER A 115 9.49 16.07 2.61
N VAL A 116 9.47 15.79 1.31
CA VAL A 116 9.01 14.53 0.72
C VAL A 116 9.88 13.37 1.19
N ILE A 117 11.21 13.52 1.17
CA ILE A 117 12.12 12.48 1.67
C ILE A 117 11.84 12.19 3.15
N VAL A 118 11.65 13.22 3.97
CA VAL A 118 11.39 13.03 5.41
C VAL A 118 10.10 12.26 5.64
N TYR A 119 8.97 12.65 5.05
CA TYR A 119 7.74 11.89 5.26
C TYR A 119 7.73 10.54 4.50
N ALA A 120 8.51 10.38 3.43
CA ALA A 120 8.65 9.10 2.76
C ALA A 120 9.42 8.08 3.61
N ILE A 121 10.41 8.52 4.41
CA ILE A 121 11.04 7.66 5.42
C ILE A 121 9.99 7.19 6.43
N GLY A 122 9.15 8.10 6.93
CA GLY A 122 8.05 7.76 7.83
C GLY A 122 7.08 6.76 7.21
N SER A 123 6.65 7.03 5.99
CA SER A 123 5.71 6.21 5.22
C SER A 123 6.23 4.78 4.99
N GLY A 124 7.49 4.62 4.55
CA GLY A 124 8.09 3.31 4.34
C GLY A 124 8.25 2.51 5.63
N LEU A 125 8.66 3.16 6.74
CA LEU A 125 8.70 2.50 8.05
C LEU A 125 7.32 2.00 8.49
N ILE A 126 6.24 2.78 8.28
CA ILE A 126 4.86 2.38 8.59
C ILE A 126 4.48 1.16 7.78
N GLU A 127 4.75 1.18 6.49
CA GLU A 127 4.43 0.11 5.54
C GLU A 127 5.01 -1.23 5.99
N VAL A 128 6.29 -1.24 6.31
CA VAL A 128 6.99 -2.45 6.74
C VAL A 128 6.55 -2.92 8.12
N LEU A 129 6.35 -1.99 9.08
CA LEU A 129 6.23 -2.33 10.49
C LEU A 129 4.82 -2.65 10.97
N CYS A 130 3.78 -2.02 10.40
CA CYS A 130 2.41 -2.24 10.86
C CYS A 130 1.97 -3.70 10.67
N SER A 131 2.38 -4.34 9.58
CA SER A 131 2.04 -5.74 9.30
C SER A 131 2.66 -6.72 10.32
N PRO A 132 3.98 -6.71 10.61
CA PRO A 132 4.54 -7.60 11.64
C PRO A 132 4.07 -7.27 13.05
N ILE A 133 3.80 -6.00 13.39
CA ILE A 133 3.22 -5.63 14.67
C ILE A 133 1.84 -6.28 14.86
N ILE A 134 0.97 -6.23 13.84
CA ILE A 134 -0.34 -6.91 13.88
C ILE A 134 -0.19 -8.42 13.90
N GLU A 135 0.76 -8.98 13.15
CA GLU A 135 1.03 -10.43 13.12
C GLU A 135 1.48 -10.96 14.48
N ALA A 136 2.27 -10.16 15.23
CA ALA A 136 2.72 -10.51 16.58
C ALA A 136 1.58 -10.42 17.62
N CYS A 137 0.52 -9.67 17.37
CA CYS A 137 -0.61 -9.56 18.29
C CYS A 137 -1.40 -10.89 18.39
N PRO A 138 -1.95 -11.19 19.58
CA PRO A 138 -2.72 -12.44 19.81
C PRO A 138 -4.18 -12.34 19.32
N PHE A 139 -4.36 -12.04 18.04
CA PHE A 139 -5.68 -12.04 17.40
C PHE A 139 -6.04 -13.44 16.92
N GLU A 140 -7.32 -13.80 17.03
CA GLU A 140 -7.83 -15.14 16.66
C GLU A 140 -7.74 -15.37 15.15
N ASN A 141 -8.16 -14.39 14.34
CA ASN A 141 -8.05 -14.43 12.88
C ASN A 141 -7.06 -13.38 12.38
N LYS A 142 -5.80 -13.80 12.20
CA LYS A 142 -4.72 -12.93 11.74
C LYS A 142 -4.90 -12.52 10.29
N GLU A 143 -5.39 -13.40 9.41
CA GLU A 143 -5.60 -13.09 7.99
C GLU A 143 -6.67 -12.01 7.81
N ALA A 144 -7.78 -12.14 8.52
CA ALA A 144 -8.85 -11.14 8.51
C ALA A 144 -8.38 -9.80 9.08
N THR A 145 -7.62 -9.85 10.19
CA THR A 145 -7.07 -8.62 10.80
C THR A 145 -6.07 -7.94 9.87
N MET A 146 -5.23 -8.70 9.17
CA MET A 146 -4.28 -8.19 8.19
C MET A 146 -5.00 -7.52 7.01
N SER A 147 -6.03 -8.17 6.47
CA SER A 147 -6.84 -7.60 5.38
C SER A 147 -7.52 -6.30 5.81
N LEU A 148 -8.09 -6.28 7.02
CA LEU A 148 -8.71 -5.07 7.56
C LEU A 148 -7.69 -3.95 7.79
N LEU A 149 -6.49 -4.25 8.30
CA LEU A 149 -5.40 -3.30 8.44
C LEU A 149 -5.13 -2.60 7.10
N HIS A 150 -4.88 -3.37 6.07
CA HIS A 150 -4.59 -2.81 4.74
C HIS A 150 -5.78 -2.05 4.12
N SER A 151 -7.03 -2.30 4.56
CA SER A 151 -8.18 -1.52 4.10
C SER A 151 -8.08 -0.06 4.53
N PHE A 152 -7.44 0.23 5.66
CA PHE A 152 -7.28 1.60 6.16
C PHE A 152 -6.36 2.46 5.28
N TYR A 153 -5.43 1.85 4.54
CA TYR A 153 -4.71 2.57 3.49
C TYR A 153 -5.66 3.05 2.39
N CYS A 154 -6.56 2.18 1.90
CA CYS A 154 -7.52 2.54 0.86
C CYS A 154 -8.46 3.66 1.32
N TRP A 155 -9.03 3.53 2.52
CA TRP A 155 -9.91 4.56 3.09
C TRP A 155 -9.16 5.85 3.41
N GLY A 156 -7.90 5.74 3.83
CA GLY A 156 -7.00 6.86 4.02
C GLY A 156 -6.75 7.61 2.71
N ALA A 157 -6.50 6.90 1.60
CA ALA A 157 -6.31 7.50 0.28
C ALA A 157 -7.59 8.21 -0.21
N VAL A 158 -8.75 7.53 -0.14
CA VAL A 158 -10.05 8.13 -0.47
C VAL A 158 -10.32 9.36 0.40
N GLY A 159 -10.12 9.24 1.72
CA GLY A 159 -10.31 10.34 2.66
C GLY A 159 -9.38 11.52 2.38
N THR A 160 -8.10 11.27 2.09
CA THR A 160 -7.14 12.32 1.75
C THR A 160 -7.57 13.08 0.49
N ILE A 161 -7.97 12.37 -0.56
CA ILE A 161 -8.40 13.00 -1.81
C ILE A 161 -9.69 13.81 -1.59
N LEU A 162 -10.72 13.21 -1.00
CA LEU A 162 -12.03 13.85 -0.84
C LEU A 162 -11.96 15.04 0.12
N ILE A 163 -11.32 14.89 1.29
CA ILE A 163 -11.21 15.96 2.29
C ILE A 163 -10.36 17.10 1.74
N SER A 164 -9.24 16.79 1.05
CA SER A 164 -8.40 17.82 0.44
C SER A 164 -9.14 18.56 -0.67
N SER A 165 -9.86 17.85 -1.54
CA SER A 165 -10.66 18.45 -2.60
C SER A 165 -11.77 19.35 -2.04
N LEU A 166 -12.46 18.90 -0.99
CA LEU A 166 -13.49 19.69 -0.30
C LEU A 166 -12.88 20.91 0.38
N PHE A 167 -11.75 20.76 1.03
CA PHE A 167 -11.03 21.89 1.63
C PHE A 167 -10.64 22.95 0.59
N PHE A 168 -10.10 22.52 -0.56
CA PHE A 168 -9.76 23.44 -1.64
C PHE A 168 -10.98 24.11 -2.26
N LEU A 169 -12.11 23.41 -2.32
CA LEU A 169 -13.37 23.99 -2.81
C LEU A 169 -13.91 25.10 -1.88
N ILE A 170 -13.78 24.90 -0.56
CA ILE A 170 -14.33 25.84 0.44
C ILE A 170 -13.38 27.00 0.72
N PHE A 171 -12.10 26.70 0.91
CA PHE A 171 -11.09 27.66 1.38
C PHE A 171 -10.14 28.15 0.27
N GLY A 172 -10.22 27.57 -0.92
CA GLY A 172 -9.27 27.82 -2.01
C GLY A 172 -7.98 27.02 -1.88
N ILE A 173 -7.40 26.69 -3.06
CA ILE A 173 -6.14 25.91 -3.13
C ILE A 173 -4.94 26.67 -2.56
N ASP A 174 -5.00 28.01 -2.50
CA ASP A 174 -3.92 28.84 -1.94
C ASP A 174 -3.68 28.57 -0.45
N ASN A 175 -4.69 28.00 0.24
CA ASN A 175 -4.61 27.62 1.65
C ASN A 175 -4.05 26.20 1.89
N TRP A 176 -3.45 25.55 0.88
CA TRP A 176 -2.95 24.18 0.96
C TRP A 176 -1.94 23.95 2.11
N LYS A 177 -1.18 24.98 2.51
CA LYS A 177 -0.23 24.91 3.62
C LYS A 177 -0.93 24.60 4.95
N TRP A 178 -2.08 25.23 5.19
CA TRP A 178 -2.89 24.95 6.39
C TRP A 178 -3.41 23.52 6.37
N LEU A 179 -3.77 23.01 5.20
CA LEU A 179 -4.20 21.62 5.08
C LEU A 179 -3.03 20.66 5.35
N ALA A 180 -1.82 20.96 4.91
CA ALA A 180 -0.63 20.17 5.24
C ALA A 180 -0.38 20.11 6.76
N VAL A 181 -0.56 21.23 7.47
CA VAL A 181 -0.50 21.29 8.95
C VAL A 181 -1.61 20.46 9.60
N ILE A 182 -2.84 20.52 9.07
CA ILE A 182 -3.95 19.69 9.54
C ILE A 182 -3.64 18.21 9.38
N TRP A 183 -3.15 17.80 8.21
CA TRP A 183 -2.76 16.41 7.97
C TRP A 183 -1.62 15.95 8.89
N ALA A 184 -0.70 16.82 9.27
CA ALA A 184 0.39 16.50 10.20
C ALA A 184 -0.10 16.18 11.64
N ILE A 185 -1.31 16.60 12.00
CA ILE A 185 -1.90 16.29 13.33
C ILE A 185 -2.11 14.78 13.49
N ILE A 186 -2.49 14.08 12.41
CA ILE A 186 -2.77 12.63 12.47
C ILE A 186 -1.53 11.84 12.90
N PRO A 187 -0.37 11.92 12.23
CA PRO A 187 0.84 11.23 12.67
C PRO A 187 1.34 11.76 14.02
N ALA A 188 1.19 13.05 14.32
CA ALA A 188 1.59 13.60 15.63
C ALA A 188 0.79 12.95 16.78
N VAL A 189 -0.53 12.80 16.64
CA VAL A 189 -1.38 12.12 17.63
C VAL A 189 -1.04 10.62 17.67
N ASN A 190 -0.80 10.00 16.53
CA ASN A 190 -0.50 8.57 16.46
C ASN A 190 0.88 8.22 17.04
N THR A 191 1.82 9.16 17.01
CA THR A 191 3.08 9.05 17.77
C THR A 191 2.81 8.69 19.23
N TYR A 192 1.90 9.42 19.90
CA TYR A 192 1.52 9.13 21.29
C TYR A 192 0.85 7.76 21.45
N ASN A 193 0.04 7.35 20.48
CA ASN A 193 -0.57 6.02 20.50
C ASN A 193 0.49 4.92 20.48
N PHE A 194 1.48 5.00 19.56
CA PHE A 194 2.56 4.02 19.47
C PHE A 194 3.54 4.07 20.65
N MET A 195 3.71 5.21 21.30
CA MET A 195 4.51 5.30 22.53
C MET A 195 3.87 4.52 23.69
N THR A 196 2.55 4.41 23.72
CA THR A 196 1.78 3.92 24.88
C THR A 196 1.07 2.58 24.67
N CYS A 197 0.91 2.09 23.42
CA CYS A 197 0.30 0.80 23.16
C CYS A 197 1.31 -0.36 23.38
N PRO A 198 0.86 -1.58 23.72
CA PRO A 198 1.73 -2.74 23.77
C PRO A 198 2.19 -3.12 22.36
N ILE A 199 3.49 -3.30 22.17
CA ILE A 199 4.13 -3.77 20.93
C ILE A 199 5.01 -4.96 21.29
N GLU A 200 4.67 -6.12 20.75
CA GLU A 200 5.46 -7.34 20.91
C GLU A 200 6.36 -7.52 19.67
N PRO A 201 7.59 -7.98 19.84
CA PRO A 201 8.41 -8.37 18.72
C PRO A 201 7.84 -9.63 18.07
N LEU A 202 7.89 -9.68 16.72
CA LEU A 202 7.42 -10.86 15.97
C LEU A 202 8.30 -12.09 16.21
N VAL A 203 9.60 -11.86 16.44
CA VAL A 203 10.61 -12.85 16.77
C VAL A 203 11.48 -12.34 17.92
N ASP A 204 11.97 -13.24 18.74
CA ASP A 204 12.90 -12.88 19.82
C ASP A 204 14.18 -12.26 19.24
N ASN A 205 14.79 -11.35 20.00
CA ASN A 205 15.94 -10.55 19.58
C ASN A 205 17.01 -11.38 18.84
N GLY A 206 17.15 -11.14 17.53
CA GLY A 206 18.17 -11.75 16.68
C GLY A 206 17.85 -13.16 16.17
N SER A 207 16.70 -13.76 16.48
CA SER A 207 16.30 -15.11 16.02
C SER A 207 15.58 -15.13 14.68
N GLY A 208 15.34 -13.98 14.06
CA GLY A 208 14.71 -13.90 12.75
C GLY A 208 15.54 -14.53 11.63
N MET A 209 14.87 -15.05 10.61
CA MET A 209 15.57 -15.60 9.43
C MET A 209 16.34 -14.47 8.73
N GLY A 210 17.65 -14.65 8.58
CA GLY A 210 18.47 -13.73 7.80
C GLY A 210 18.10 -13.74 6.32
N ILE A 211 18.37 -12.63 5.63
CA ILE A 211 18.06 -12.43 4.19
C ILE A 211 18.55 -13.60 3.33
N LYS A 212 19.79 -14.09 3.55
CA LYS A 212 20.34 -15.25 2.83
C LYS A 212 19.48 -16.50 3.00
N ASN A 213 19.01 -16.76 4.21
CA ASN A 213 18.20 -17.94 4.51
C ASN A 213 16.82 -17.86 3.87
N LEU A 214 16.22 -16.67 3.78
CA LEU A 214 14.96 -16.45 3.07
C LEU A 214 15.12 -16.75 1.57
N PHE A 215 16.13 -16.18 0.92
CA PHE A 215 16.37 -16.38 -0.51
C PHE A 215 16.85 -17.81 -0.86
N SER A 216 17.36 -18.60 0.11
CA SER A 216 17.64 -20.02 -0.11
C SER A 216 16.37 -20.90 -0.18
N ARG A 217 15.21 -20.37 0.19
CA ARG A 217 13.95 -21.11 0.19
C ARG A 217 13.16 -20.89 -1.10
N PRO A 218 12.92 -21.95 -1.91
CA PRO A 218 12.17 -21.79 -3.18
C PRO A 218 10.80 -21.16 -3.01
N PHE A 219 10.13 -21.43 -1.88
CA PHE A 219 8.83 -20.83 -1.58
C PHE A 219 8.90 -19.31 -1.45
N PHE A 220 10.00 -18.77 -0.94
CA PHE A 220 10.17 -17.32 -0.78
C PHE A 220 10.21 -16.60 -2.13
N TRP A 221 10.83 -17.22 -3.15
CA TRP A 221 10.79 -16.68 -4.52
C TRP A 221 9.39 -16.66 -5.11
N VAL A 222 8.56 -17.65 -4.77
CA VAL A 222 7.15 -17.64 -5.16
C VAL A 222 6.40 -16.49 -4.48
N ALA A 223 6.67 -16.25 -3.19
CA ALA A 223 6.07 -15.14 -2.43
C ALA A 223 6.51 -13.77 -2.99
N ILE A 224 7.79 -13.60 -3.32
CA ILE A 224 8.33 -12.40 -4.01
C ILE A 224 7.62 -12.20 -5.35
N CYS A 225 7.50 -13.23 -6.17
CA CYS A 225 6.82 -13.15 -7.46
C CYS A 225 5.33 -12.80 -7.30
N LEU A 226 4.62 -13.41 -6.34
CA LEU A 226 3.24 -13.09 -6.02
C LEU A 226 3.09 -11.62 -5.64
N MET A 227 3.98 -11.10 -4.77
CA MET A 227 3.91 -9.72 -4.31
C MET A 227 4.23 -8.74 -5.44
N THR A 228 5.26 -9.02 -6.26
CA THR A 228 5.58 -8.21 -7.43
C THR A 228 4.41 -8.15 -8.41
N CYS A 229 3.78 -9.30 -8.70
CA CYS A 229 2.62 -9.35 -9.59
C CYS A 229 1.39 -8.67 -8.97
N SER A 230 1.23 -8.71 -7.64
CA SER A 230 0.18 -8.00 -6.92
C SER A 230 0.31 -6.49 -7.09
N GLY A 231 1.48 -5.94 -6.75
CA GLY A 231 1.77 -4.51 -6.90
C GLY A 231 1.67 -4.04 -8.37
N ALA A 232 2.19 -4.85 -9.31
CA ALA A 232 2.10 -4.54 -10.73
C ALA A 232 0.64 -4.51 -11.23
N SER A 233 -0.18 -5.51 -10.84
CA SER A 233 -1.60 -5.56 -11.24
C SER A 233 -2.41 -4.43 -10.63
N GLU A 234 -2.12 -4.05 -9.39
CA GLU A 234 -2.80 -2.96 -8.68
C GLU A 234 -2.46 -1.61 -9.31
N LEU A 235 -1.18 -1.25 -9.34
CA LEU A 235 -0.76 0.10 -9.72
C LEU A 235 -0.81 0.32 -11.23
N ALA A 236 -0.63 -0.70 -12.08
CA ALA A 236 -0.83 -0.55 -13.51
C ALA A 236 -2.26 -0.14 -13.84
N MET A 237 -3.26 -0.75 -13.21
CA MET A 237 -4.66 -0.37 -13.42
C MET A 237 -4.98 0.97 -12.76
N ALA A 238 -4.60 1.16 -11.50
CA ALA A 238 -4.95 2.37 -10.74
C ALA A 238 -4.40 3.65 -11.38
N GLN A 239 -3.12 3.65 -11.80
CA GLN A 239 -2.48 4.84 -12.39
C GLN A 239 -3.00 5.18 -13.78
N TRP A 240 -3.43 4.19 -14.55
CA TRP A 240 -3.94 4.42 -15.91
C TRP A 240 -5.46 4.59 -15.95
N ALA A 241 -6.20 4.33 -14.86
CA ALA A 241 -7.64 4.43 -14.82
C ALA A 241 -8.17 5.85 -15.09
N SER A 242 -7.49 6.90 -14.60
CA SER A 242 -7.84 8.29 -14.86
C SER A 242 -7.68 8.62 -16.35
N ALA A 243 -6.50 8.36 -16.92
CA ALA A 243 -6.24 8.58 -18.33
C ALA A 243 -7.18 7.76 -19.24
N TYR A 244 -7.56 6.57 -18.80
CA TYR A 244 -8.56 5.75 -19.49
C TYR A 244 -9.93 6.43 -19.49
N ALA A 245 -10.39 6.96 -18.34
CA ALA A 245 -11.65 7.66 -18.21
C ALA A 245 -11.68 8.96 -19.03
N GLU A 246 -10.60 9.72 -19.02
CA GLU A 246 -10.46 10.94 -19.84
C GLU A 246 -10.50 10.62 -21.34
N ALA A 247 -9.67 9.69 -21.81
CA ALA A 247 -9.57 9.35 -23.22
C ALA A 247 -10.81 8.63 -23.76
N ALA A 248 -11.46 7.81 -22.95
CA ALA A 248 -12.57 6.96 -23.38
C ALA A 248 -13.93 7.65 -23.26
N LEU A 249 -14.12 8.53 -22.26
CA LEU A 249 -15.40 9.17 -21.96
C LEU A 249 -15.39 10.70 -22.15
N GLY A 250 -14.25 11.30 -22.51
CA GLY A 250 -14.11 12.73 -22.63
C GLY A 250 -14.31 13.50 -21.31
N LEU A 251 -14.05 12.84 -20.17
CA LEU A 251 -14.18 13.45 -18.86
C LEU A 251 -13.07 14.48 -18.62
N SER A 252 -13.35 15.50 -17.80
CA SER A 252 -12.29 16.36 -17.29
C SER A 252 -11.36 15.54 -16.39
N LYS A 253 -10.10 15.98 -16.25
CA LYS A 253 -9.12 15.31 -15.39
C LYS A 253 -9.65 15.06 -13.98
N ALA A 254 -10.30 16.04 -13.37
CA ALA A 254 -10.87 15.91 -12.02
C ALA A 254 -11.93 14.81 -11.93
N LEU A 255 -12.81 14.69 -12.92
CA LEU A 255 -13.80 13.61 -13.00
C LEU A 255 -13.14 12.26 -13.34
N GLY A 256 -12.09 12.27 -14.15
CA GLY A 256 -11.29 11.08 -14.44
C GLY A 256 -10.60 10.52 -13.20
N ASP A 257 -9.99 11.37 -12.40
CA ASP A 257 -9.36 10.98 -11.13
C ASP A 257 -10.38 10.45 -10.11
N LEU A 258 -11.59 11.02 -10.08
CA LEU A 258 -12.64 10.54 -9.20
C LEU A 258 -13.25 9.21 -9.70
N ALA A 259 -13.56 9.10 -10.98
CA ALA A 259 -14.19 7.92 -11.57
C ALA A 259 -13.21 6.73 -11.71
N GLY A 260 -11.93 6.99 -11.94
CA GLY A 260 -10.89 5.97 -12.06
C GLY A 260 -10.25 5.60 -10.71
N PRO A 261 -9.16 6.28 -10.31
CA PRO A 261 -8.37 5.89 -9.13
C PRO A 261 -9.14 5.91 -7.82
N CYS A 262 -10.03 6.90 -7.60
CA CYS A 262 -10.79 6.99 -6.37
C CYS A 262 -11.78 5.82 -6.23
N MET A 263 -12.56 5.52 -7.29
CA MET A 263 -13.48 4.39 -7.29
C MET A 263 -12.75 3.05 -7.23
N PHE A 264 -11.58 2.94 -7.85
CA PHE A 264 -10.69 1.79 -7.69
C PHE A 264 -10.31 1.58 -6.22
N ALA A 265 -9.87 2.63 -5.52
CA ALA A 265 -9.50 2.55 -4.10
C ALA A 265 -10.71 2.19 -3.20
N VAL A 266 -11.91 2.69 -3.51
CA VAL A 266 -13.15 2.33 -2.82
C VAL A 266 -13.44 0.84 -2.96
N THR A 267 -13.42 0.30 -4.17
CA THR A 267 -13.71 -1.12 -4.41
C THR A 267 -12.63 -2.02 -3.81
N MET A 268 -11.37 -1.59 -3.83
CA MET A 268 -10.26 -2.27 -3.16
C MET A 268 -10.47 -2.32 -1.64
N GLY A 269 -10.85 -1.20 -1.02
CA GLY A 269 -11.17 -1.12 0.40
C GLY A 269 -12.34 -2.04 0.78
N ILE A 270 -13.39 -2.09 -0.04
CA ILE A 270 -14.54 -2.97 0.14
C ILE A 270 -14.11 -4.44 0.14
N SER A 271 -13.29 -4.87 -0.82
CA SER A 271 -12.75 -6.24 -0.90
C SER A 271 -12.00 -6.62 0.38
N ARG A 272 -11.13 -5.71 0.86
CA ARG A 272 -10.36 -5.91 2.11
C ARG A 272 -11.26 -6.00 3.36
N ILE A 273 -12.33 -5.18 3.43
CA ILE A 273 -13.30 -5.25 4.53
C ILE A 273 -14.10 -6.56 4.47
N ILE A 274 -14.55 -6.99 3.29
CA ILE A 274 -15.29 -8.25 3.14
C ILE A 274 -14.45 -9.40 3.67
N PHE A 275 -13.19 -9.53 3.25
CA PHE A 275 -12.32 -10.57 3.77
C PHE A 275 -12.01 -10.36 5.27
N GLY A 276 -11.82 -9.11 5.70
CA GLY A 276 -11.63 -8.78 7.12
C GLY A 276 -12.80 -9.20 8.03
N LYS A 277 -14.03 -9.12 7.50
CA LYS A 277 -15.25 -9.46 8.27
C LYS A 277 -15.62 -10.94 8.18
N TYR A 278 -15.47 -11.54 7.00
CA TYR A 278 -15.92 -12.89 6.69
C TYR A 278 -14.78 -13.90 6.53
N GLY A 279 -13.53 -13.50 6.79
CA GLY A 279 -12.34 -14.33 6.57
C GLY A 279 -12.30 -15.64 7.36
N GLU A 280 -13.07 -15.76 8.46
CA GLU A 280 -13.23 -17.04 9.17
C GLU A 280 -13.99 -18.09 8.36
N GLN A 281 -14.87 -17.63 7.46
CA GLN A 281 -15.73 -18.48 6.62
C GLN A 281 -15.13 -18.67 5.22
N LEU A 282 -14.16 -17.82 4.85
CA LEU A 282 -13.55 -17.78 3.53
C LEU A 282 -12.15 -18.40 3.55
N ASP A 283 -11.92 -19.38 2.67
CA ASP A 283 -10.57 -19.89 2.44
C ASP A 283 -9.75 -18.85 1.67
N LEU A 284 -8.64 -18.39 2.27
CA LEU A 284 -7.79 -17.34 1.70
C LEU A 284 -7.28 -17.69 0.29
N MET A 285 -6.85 -18.95 0.09
CA MET A 285 -6.33 -19.38 -1.23
C MET A 285 -7.41 -19.37 -2.29
N LYS A 286 -8.64 -19.80 -1.96
CA LYS A 286 -9.77 -19.77 -2.89
C LYS A 286 -10.19 -18.34 -3.19
N PHE A 287 -10.22 -17.48 -2.16
CA PHE A 287 -10.57 -16.07 -2.33
C PHE A 287 -9.54 -15.34 -3.22
N MET A 288 -8.24 -15.55 -2.96
CA MET A 288 -7.18 -14.99 -3.80
C MET A 288 -7.24 -15.50 -5.24
N SER A 289 -7.52 -16.82 -5.43
CA SER A 289 -7.64 -17.39 -6.78
C SER A 289 -8.84 -16.83 -7.54
N GLY A 290 -10.01 -16.71 -6.88
CA GLY A 290 -11.18 -16.07 -7.47
C GLY A 290 -10.94 -14.59 -7.80
N SER A 291 -10.27 -13.87 -6.91
CA SER A 291 -9.86 -12.49 -7.13
C SER A 291 -8.87 -12.36 -8.30
N GLY A 292 -7.92 -13.29 -8.43
CA GLY A 292 -6.99 -13.33 -9.58
C GLY A 292 -7.71 -13.55 -10.91
N ILE A 293 -8.70 -14.47 -10.95
CA ILE A 293 -9.52 -14.69 -12.15
C ILE A 293 -10.32 -13.42 -12.48
N LEU A 294 -10.93 -12.79 -11.47
CA LEU A 294 -11.64 -11.52 -11.66
C LEU A 294 -10.71 -10.43 -12.18
N CYS A 295 -9.46 -10.35 -11.69
CA CYS A 295 -8.47 -9.40 -12.18
C CYS A 295 -8.18 -9.60 -13.67
N VAL A 296 -7.98 -10.85 -14.11
CA VAL A 296 -7.82 -11.18 -15.53
C VAL A 296 -9.03 -10.69 -16.34
N VAL A 297 -10.25 -10.94 -15.88
CA VAL A 297 -11.48 -10.48 -16.56
C VAL A 297 -11.50 -8.95 -16.63
N CYS A 298 -11.17 -8.25 -15.55
CA CYS A 298 -11.12 -6.79 -15.53
C CYS A 298 -10.12 -6.20 -16.53
N TYR A 299 -8.93 -6.78 -16.63
CA TYR A 299 -7.93 -6.39 -17.63
C TYR A 299 -8.41 -6.67 -19.08
N LEU A 300 -9.08 -7.79 -19.29
CA LEU A 300 -9.68 -8.09 -20.59
C LEU A 300 -10.80 -7.11 -20.95
N LEU A 301 -11.65 -6.72 -19.99
CA LEU A 301 -12.68 -5.70 -20.22
C LEU A 301 -12.06 -4.34 -20.56
N ALA A 302 -11.01 -3.92 -19.84
CA ALA A 302 -10.32 -2.67 -20.13
C ALA A 302 -9.61 -2.67 -21.49
N ALA A 303 -9.05 -3.82 -21.90
CA ALA A 303 -8.30 -3.96 -23.16
C ALA A 303 -9.20 -4.16 -24.39
N LEU A 304 -10.21 -5.03 -24.29
CA LEU A 304 -10.94 -5.54 -25.46
C LEU A 304 -12.32 -4.91 -25.65
N SER A 305 -12.91 -4.28 -24.61
CA SER A 305 -14.25 -3.72 -24.73
C SER A 305 -14.30 -2.59 -25.74
N SER A 306 -15.26 -2.64 -26.64
CA SER A 306 -15.58 -1.53 -27.55
C SER A 306 -16.30 -0.36 -26.83
N SER A 307 -16.96 -0.66 -25.71
CA SER A 307 -17.65 0.35 -24.90
C SER A 307 -16.70 0.95 -23.86
N PRO A 308 -16.46 2.27 -23.89
CA PRO A 308 -15.63 2.95 -22.90
C PRO A 308 -16.14 2.78 -21.45
N ILE A 309 -17.46 2.73 -21.28
CA ILE A 309 -18.09 2.54 -19.96
C ILE A 309 -17.78 1.16 -19.40
N ILE A 310 -17.87 0.10 -20.22
CA ILE A 310 -17.54 -1.26 -19.78
C ILE A 310 -16.05 -1.37 -19.43
N GLY A 311 -15.18 -0.73 -20.21
CA GLY A 311 -13.77 -0.67 -19.88
C GLY A 311 -13.49 0.04 -18.54
N LEU A 312 -14.14 1.15 -18.27
CA LEU A 312 -14.03 1.87 -16.99
C LEU A 312 -14.58 1.03 -15.82
N ILE A 313 -15.71 0.35 -16.01
CA ILE A 313 -16.23 -0.62 -15.02
C ILE A 313 -15.17 -1.70 -14.74
N GLY A 314 -14.50 -2.21 -15.79
CA GLY A 314 -13.37 -3.13 -15.64
C GLY A 314 -12.25 -2.54 -14.77
N CYS A 315 -11.87 -1.28 -14.99
CA CYS A 315 -10.88 -0.60 -14.16
C CYS A 315 -11.32 -0.51 -12.68
N ILE A 316 -12.55 -0.10 -12.42
CA ILE A 316 -13.12 0.04 -11.07
C ILE A 316 -13.20 -1.33 -10.37
N ALA A 317 -13.72 -2.34 -11.05
CA ALA A 317 -13.87 -3.70 -10.51
C ALA A 317 -12.51 -4.37 -10.26
N CYS A 318 -11.47 -3.98 -10.99
CA CYS A 318 -10.11 -4.44 -10.77
C CYS A 318 -9.63 -4.07 -9.35
N GLY A 319 -10.01 -2.91 -8.82
CA GLY A 319 -9.72 -2.55 -7.42
C GLY A 319 -10.21 -3.61 -6.45
N PHE A 320 -11.46 -4.09 -6.61
CA PHE A 320 -11.98 -5.18 -5.78
C PHE A 320 -11.14 -6.46 -5.93
N SER A 321 -10.73 -6.78 -7.13
CA SER A 321 -9.98 -8.00 -7.41
C SER A 321 -8.58 -8.01 -6.80
N VAL A 322 -7.87 -6.88 -6.83
CA VAL A 322 -6.50 -6.79 -6.29
C VAL A 322 -6.48 -6.61 -4.76
N GLY A 323 -7.60 -6.25 -4.16
CA GLY A 323 -7.68 -5.89 -2.74
C GLY A 323 -7.08 -6.90 -1.78
N ILE A 324 -7.29 -8.20 -2.00
CA ILE A 324 -6.77 -9.26 -1.13
C ILE A 324 -5.35 -9.72 -1.50
N MET A 325 -4.84 -9.37 -2.67
CA MET A 325 -3.59 -9.95 -3.18
C MET A 325 -2.39 -9.60 -2.31
N TRP A 326 -2.26 -8.33 -1.90
CA TRP A 326 -1.19 -7.87 -1.03
C TRP A 326 -1.29 -8.47 0.39
N PRO A 327 -2.36 -8.22 1.17
CA PRO A 327 -2.48 -8.76 2.52
C PRO A 327 -2.53 -10.30 2.55
N GLY A 328 -3.09 -10.91 1.51
CA GLY A 328 -3.13 -12.36 1.36
C GLY A 328 -1.74 -12.96 1.16
N THR A 329 -0.89 -12.35 0.34
CA THR A 329 0.50 -12.80 0.12
C THR A 329 1.32 -12.68 1.41
N ILE A 330 1.16 -11.58 2.16
CA ILE A 330 1.77 -11.42 3.49
C ILE A 330 1.30 -12.54 4.42
N SER A 331 0.00 -12.78 4.51
CA SER A 331 -0.58 -13.79 5.41
C SER A 331 -0.13 -15.22 5.08
N ILE A 332 -0.03 -15.58 3.79
CA ILE A 332 0.50 -16.87 3.36
C ILE A 332 1.99 -16.99 3.74
N SER A 333 2.75 -15.92 3.55
CA SER A 333 4.18 -15.89 3.85
C SER A 333 4.46 -16.00 5.35
N SER A 334 3.71 -15.29 6.20
CA SER A 334 3.82 -15.37 7.67
C SER A 334 3.56 -16.79 8.17
N LYS A 335 2.53 -17.45 7.62
CA LYS A 335 2.22 -18.85 7.98
C LYS A 335 3.31 -19.82 7.54
N THR A 336 3.95 -19.56 6.41
CA THR A 336 4.99 -20.44 5.84
C THR A 336 6.35 -20.23 6.51
N PHE A 337 6.63 -18.99 6.90
CA PHE A 337 7.88 -18.60 7.57
C PHE A 337 7.58 -17.91 8.91
N PRO A 338 7.17 -18.66 9.94
CA PRO A 338 6.83 -18.07 11.25
C PRO A 338 8.01 -17.32 11.90
N THR A 339 9.24 -17.70 11.55
CA THR A 339 10.47 -17.04 11.99
C THR A 339 11.04 -16.07 10.96
N GLY A 340 10.26 -15.70 9.93
CA GLY A 340 10.70 -14.82 8.83
C GLY A 340 11.13 -13.43 9.29
N GLY A 341 10.63 -12.97 10.43
CA GLY A 341 11.00 -11.68 11.02
C GLY A 341 10.66 -10.50 10.13
N THR A 342 11.14 -9.32 10.50
CA THR A 342 10.94 -8.09 9.72
C THR A 342 11.55 -8.20 8.33
N ALA A 343 12.66 -8.93 8.17
CA ALA A 343 13.29 -9.10 6.86
C ALA A 343 12.32 -9.67 5.79
N MET A 344 11.48 -10.62 6.17
CA MET A 344 10.48 -11.17 5.25
C MET A 344 9.45 -10.10 4.81
N PHE A 345 8.90 -9.35 5.77
CA PHE A 345 7.90 -8.32 5.47
C PHE A 345 8.48 -7.20 4.61
N SER A 346 9.68 -6.71 4.95
CA SER A 346 10.39 -5.69 4.18
C SER A 346 10.67 -6.12 2.75
N LEU A 347 11.18 -7.34 2.55
CA LEU A 347 11.49 -7.84 1.20
C LEU A 347 10.21 -8.07 0.37
N LEU A 348 9.11 -8.43 1.02
CA LEU A 348 7.82 -8.53 0.35
C LEU A 348 7.28 -7.15 -0.03
N ALA A 349 7.34 -6.15 0.87
CA ALA A 349 6.95 -4.77 0.57
C ALA A 349 7.76 -4.22 -0.61
N MET A 350 9.09 -4.33 -0.54
CA MET A 350 9.99 -3.96 -1.64
C MET A 350 9.63 -4.64 -2.97
N ALA A 351 9.26 -5.92 -2.95
CA ALA A 351 8.85 -6.65 -4.15
C ALA A 351 7.53 -6.11 -4.72
N GLY A 352 6.58 -5.73 -3.85
CA GLY A 352 5.33 -5.08 -4.24
C GLY A 352 5.56 -3.73 -4.88
N ASP A 353 6.42 -2.89 -4.28
CA ASP A 353 6.79 -1.57 -4.79
C ASP A 353 7.52 -1.64 -6.13
N LEU A 354 8.42 -2.61 -6.29
CA LEU A 354 9.05 -2.89 -7.58
C LEU A 354 7.99 -3.26 -8.63
N GLY A 355 7.03 -4.11 -8.29
CA GLY A 355 5.90 -4.44 -9.14
C GLY A 355 5.09 -3.21 -9.51
N GLY A 356 4.78 -2.39 -8.51
CA GLY A 356 4.06 -1.13 -8.64
C GLY A 356 4.77 -0.10 -9.51
N SER A 357 6.08 -0.16 -9.61
CA SER A 357 6.88 0.69 -10.51
C SER A 357 6.95 0.10 -11.92
N ILE A 358 7.16 -1.20 -12.04
CA ILE A 358 7.33 -1.91 -13.31
C ILE A 358 5.99 -1.99 -14.08
N GLY A 359 4.88 -2.27 -13.39
CA GLY A 359 3.58 -2.47 -14.01
C GLY A 359 3.10 -1.28 -14.83
N PRO A 360 2.93 -0.09 -14.23
CA PRO A 360 2.55 1.11 -14.95
C PRO A 360 3.55 1.52 -16.04
N GLY A 361 4.85 1.32 -15.78
CA GLY A 361 5.92 1.62 -16.72
C GLY A 361 5.82 0.79 -18.01
N ILE A 362 5.55 -0.52 -17.89
CA ILE A 362 5.33 -1.41 -19.05
C ILE A 362 4.08 -0.99 -19.81
N VAL A 363 2.95 -0.79 -19.10
CA VAL A 363 1.69 -0.35 -19.72
C VAL A 363 1.91 0.98 -20.48
N GLY A 364 2.58 1.95 -19.85
CA GLY A 364 2.84 3.26 -20.44
C GLY A 364 3.71 3.18 -21.69
N ARG A 365 4.81 2.45 -21.63
CA ARG A 365 5.72 2.31 -22.77
C ARG A 365 5.07 1.61 -23.96
N ILE A 366 4.26 0.59 -23.70
CA ILE A 366 3.52 -0.11 -24.75
C ILE A 366 2.42 0.78 -25.31
N THR A 367 1.68 1.51 -24.48
CA THR A 367 0.70 2.51 -24.91
C THR A 367 1.32 3.51 -25.86
N GLN A 368 2.46 4.09 -25.51
CA GLN A 368 3.18 5.06 -26.34
C GLN A 368 3.59 4.45 -27.68
N ASN A 369 4.19 3.26 -27.69
CA ASN A 369 4.63 2.58 -28.89
C ASN A 369 3.47 2.14 -29.81
N ALA A 370 2.27 1.97 -29.24
CA ALA A 370 1.04 1.63 -29.94
C ALA A 370 0.22 2.85 -30.40
N GLY A 371 0.86 4.01 -30.61
CA GLY A 371 0.20 5.23 -31.06
C GLY A 371 -0.72 5.85 -29.99
N ASN A 372 -0.33 5.78 -28.73
CA ASN A 372 -1.08 6.24 -27.54
C ASN A 372 -2.39 5.46 -27.29
N ASN A 373 -2.44 4.21 -27.74
CA ASN A 373 -3.60 3.36 -27.51
C ASN A 373 -3.50 2.67 -26.12
N ILE A 374 -4.17 3.25 -25.12
CA ILE A 374 -4.19 2.75 -23.73
C ILE A 374 -4.71 1.31 -23.65
N ARG A 375 -5.66 0.91 -24.50
CA ARG A 375 -6.23 -0.44 -24.48
C ARG A 375 -5.16 -1.50 -24.78
N ILE A 376 -4.26 -1.23 -25.71
CA ILE A 376 -3.14 -2.14 -26.02
C ILE A 376 -2.19 -2.24 -24.81
N GLY A 377 -1.86 -1.12 -24.17
CA GLY A 377 -1.06 -1.11 -22.95
C GLY A 377 -1.69 -1.95 -21.83
N MET A 378 -2.99 -1.76 -21.58
CA MET A 378 -3.74 -2.55 -20.60
C MET A 378 -3.76 -4.04 -20.92
N GLY A 379 -3.87 -4.40 -22.23
CA GLY A 379 -3.79 -5.78 -22.67
C GLY A 379 -2.48 -6.48 -22.29
N PHE A 380 -1.36 -5.76 -22.35
CA PHE A 380 -0.07 -6.29 -21.88
C PHE A 380 0.02 -6.34 -20.34
N GLY A 381 -0.67 -5.46 -19.63
CA GLY A 381 -0.78 -5.53 -18.16
C GLY A 381 -1.40 -6.84 -17.66
N LEU A 382 -2.16 -7.53 -18.50
CA LEU A 382 -2.75 -8.85 -18.22
C LEU A 382 -1.71 -9.91 -17.81
N ILE A 383 -0.44 -9.77 -18.20
CA ILE A 383 0.62 -10.71 -17.87
C ILE A 383 0.77 -10.89 -16.34
N PHE A 384 0.60 -9.82 -15.58
CA PHE A 384 0.82 -9.85 -14.13
C PHE A 384 -0.21 -10.71 -13.38
N PRO A 385 -1.54 -10.50 -13.55
CA PRO A 385 -2.53 -11.37 -12.90
C PRO A 385 -2.49 -12.81 -13.40
N VAL A 386 -2.07 -13.06 -14.64
CA VAL A 386 -1.87 -14.43 -15.17
C VAL A 386 -0.71 -15.13 -14.45
N ILE A 387 0.44 -14.46 -14.31
CA ILE A 387 1.58 -15.00 -13.54
C ILE A 387 1.18 -15.22 -12.08
N LEU A 388 0.45 -14.28 -11.47
CA LEU A 388 -0.04 -14.40 -10.09
C LEU A 388 -0.90 -15.66 -9.91
N LEU A 389 -1.86 -15.90 -10.80
CA LEU A 389 -2.69 -17.12 -10.80
C LEU A 389 -1.85 -18.39 -10.95
N PHE A 390 -0.86 -18.38 -11.83
CA PHE A 390 0.04 -19.51 -12.00
C PHE A 390 0.83 -19.79 -10.72
N MET A 391 1.33 -18.76 -10.02
CA MET A 391 2.03 -18.90 -8.74
C MET A 391 1.10 -19.44 -7.65
N LEU A 392 -0.14 -18.96 -7.56
CA LEU A 392 -1.15 -19.50 -6.65
C LEU A 392 -1.45 -20.97 -6.92
N PHE A 393 -1.55 -21.36 -8.18
CA PHE A 393 -1.74 -22.74 -8.56
C PHE A 393 -0.57 -23.64 -8.12
N LEU A 394 0.66 -23.19 -8.28
CA LEU A 394 1.84 -23.93 -7.80
C LEU A 394 1.81 -24.13 -6.27
N LEU A 395 1.39 -23.10 -5.52
CA LEU A 395 1.23 -23.19 -4.06
C LEU A 395 0.14 -24.18 -3.68
N TYR A 396 -0.99 -24.14 -4.37
CA TYR A 396 -2.12 -25.05 -4.11
C TYR A 396 -1.72 -26.51 -4.33
N ARG A 397 -1.04 -26.84 -5.44
CA ARG A 397 -0.56 -28.20 -5.71
C ARG A 397 0.40 -28.69 -4.63
N LYS A 398 1.32 -27.84 -4.16
CA LYS A 398 2.30 -28.24 -3.14
C LYS A 398 1.63 -28.52 -1.78
N LYS A 399 0.60 -27.77 -1.42
CA LYS A 399 -0.18 -28.00 -0.21
C LYS A 399 -0.98 -29.30 -0.26
N SER A 400 -1.48 -29.67 -1.43
CA SER A 400 -2.21 -30.91 -1.68
C SER A 400 -1.32 -32.16 -1.66
N THR A 401 -0.01 -32.02 -1.88
CA THR A 401 0.95 -33.14 -1.95
C THR A 401 1.64 -33.43 -0.60
N GLN A 402 1.49 -32.56 0.39
CA GLN A 402 1.94 -32.87 1.76
C GLN A 402 0.83 -33.66 2.48
N PRO A 403 1.09 -34.91 2.95
CA PRO A 403 0.11 -35.64 3.73
C PRO A 403 -0.22 -34.83 4.97
N GLN A 404 -1.53 -34.70 5.27
CA GLN A 404 -2.00 -34.16 6.54
C GLN A 404 -1.42 -35.06 7.63
N ILE A 405 -0.35 -34.58 8.28
CA ILE A 405 0.08 -35.16 9.55
C ILE A 405 -1.09 -34.92 10.50
N SER A 406 -1.84 -36.01 10.77
CA SER A 406 -2.99 -36.03 11.65
C SER A 406 -2.61 -35.38 12.98
N LYS A 407 -3.33 -34.35 13.35
CA LYS A 407 -3.39 -33.90 14.74
C LYS A 407 -4.02 -35.04 15.56
N HIS A 408 -3.22 -35.81 16.26
CA HIS A 408 -3.60 -36.56 17.44
C HIS A 408 -3.16 -35.81 18.68
#